data_6b6f48e392bc72a36c65705d52750bed
#
_entry.id   6b6f48e392bc72a36c65705d52750bed
#
_cell.length_a   1.000
_cell.length_b   1.000
_cell.length_c   1.000
_cell.angle_alpha   90.00
_cell.angle_beta   90.00
_cell.angle_gamma   90.00
#
_symmetry.space_group_name_H-M   'P 1'
#
loop_
_entity.id
_entity.type
_entity.pdbx_description
1 polymer ?
#
loop_
_entity_poly.entity_id
_entity_poly.type
_entity_poly.pdbx_seq_one_letter_code
_entity_poly.pdbx_strand_id
1 'polypeptide(L)'
;MTQPSNFLTKLFQALAVLLVAGLFVGLGFWQLQRAADLKESLKVATTIDTTVVSLESVTSPREPIPATALNTTVSVSGYYIANFRAPNQVDGNGEQSDWEVALLQVGTQSAILVVRGLWSERLLNPDIQQSMIIDVEGLLVASQNEDRAENSAGVISRLDSAVVTSLTDLDLYDGYVLANKESIRTGPLERTRVTPEKLTSKIPGFYWQHLSYVVIWWLMAGVVLYLPFYRRRVTP
;
A
#
# COMPACT_ATOMS: atom_id res chain seq x y z
N MET A 1 66.46 -6.97 30.02
CA MET A 1 65.06 -6.69 30.50
C MET A 1 64.18 -6.67 29.27
N THR A 2 63.51 -7.75 28.99
CA THR A 2 62.65 -7.93 27.81
C THR A 2 61.30 -7.27 28.07
N GLN A 3 60.88 -6.36 27.18
CA GLN A 3 59.59 -5.65 27.26
C GLN A 3 58.42 -6.59 27.00
N PRO A 4 57.63 -6.99 27.99
CA PRO A 4 56.40 -7.78 27.75
C PRO A 4 55.21 -6.96 27.21
N SER A 5 55.37 -5.62 27.13
CA SER A 5 54.30 -4.68 26.77
C SER A 5 53.84 -4.74 25.30
N ASN A 6 54.72 -5.17 24.37
CA ASN A 6 54.39 -5.14 22.93
C ASN A 6 53.44 -6.25 22.46
N PHE A 7 53.41 -7.40 23.12
CA PHE A 7 52.55 -8.51 22.72
C PHE A 7 51.10 -8.28 23.16
N LEU A 8 50.88 -7.91 24.41
CA LEU A 8 49.54 -7.62 24.94
C LEU A 8 48.90 -6.41 24.24
N THR A 9 49.66 -5.38 23.95
CA THR A 9 49.15 -4.23 23.19
C THR A 9 48.75 -4.59 21.76
N LYS A 10 49.55 -5.42 21.07
CA LYS A 10 49.20 -5.92 19.72
C LYS A 10 47.98 -6.84 19.74
N LEU A 11 47.86 -7.69 20.75
CA LEU A 11 46.69 -8.57 20.93
C LEU A 11 45.43 -7.73 21.17
N PHE A 12 45.51 -6.75 22.05
CA PHE A 12 44.38 -5.85 22.32
C PHE A 12 43.96 -5.05 21.07
N GLN A 13 44.96 -4.52 20.31
CA GLN A 13 44.68 -3.83 19.03
C GLN A 13 44.02 -4.77 18.01
N ALA A 14 44.49 -6.01 17.88
CA ALA A 14 43.90 -6.98 16.98
C ALA A 14 42.44 -7.32 17.39
N LEU A 15 42.20 -7.51 18.69
CA LEU A 15 40.86 -7.76 19.21
C LEU A 15 39.92 -6.57 18.96
N ALA A 16 40.39 -5.34 19.18
CA ALA A 16 39.61 -4.13 18.92
C ALA A 16 39.24 -3.99 17.42
N VAL A 17 40.18 -4.26 16.52
CA VAL A 17 39.93 -4.27 15.06
C VAL A 17 38.89 -5.31 14.69
N LEU A 18 38.99 -6.54 15.23
CA LEU A 18 38.02 -7.60 14.97
C LEU A 18 36.62 -7.26 15.51
N LEU A 19 36.54 -6.66 16.70
CA LEU A 19 35.27 -6.21 17.28
C LEU A 19 34.60 -5.14 16.41
N VAL A 20 35.34 -4.14 15.97
CA VAL A 20 34.80 -3.06 15.11
C VAL A 20 34.41 -3.61 13.74
N ALA A 21 35.22 -4.47 13.13
CA ALA A 21 34.86 -5.10 11.89
C ALA A 21 33.62 -6.00 12.02
N GLY A 22 33.52 -6.77 13.10
CA GLY A 22 32.35 -7.58 13.43
C GLY A 22 31.08 -6.75 13.60
N LEU A 23 31.19 -5.57 14.24
CA LEU A 23 30.08 -4.64 14.37
C LEU A 23 29.58 -4.18 13.00
N PHE A 24 30.46 -3.79 12.08
CA PHE A 24 30.10 -3.35 10.75
C PHE A 24 29.47 -4.47 9.92
N VAL A 25 30.00 -5.69 10.03
CA VAL A 25 29.40 -6.86 9.39
C VAL A 25 27.98 -7.09 9.93
N GLY A 26 27.79 -7.02 11.25
CA GLY A 26 26.48 -7.17 11.90
C GLY A 26 25.47 -6.10 11.44
N LEU A 27 25.90 -4.84 11.34
CA LEU A 27 25.07 -3.75 10.82
C LEU A 27 24.68 -3.98 9.35
N GLY A 28 25.57 -4.52 8.54
CA GLY A 28 25.27 -4.90 7.15
C GLY A 28 24.19 -5.99 7.08
N PHE A 29 24.28 -7.04 7.90
CA PHE A 29 23.24 -8.07 7.98
C PHE A 29 21.91 -7.54 8.48
N TRP A 30 21.91 -6.64 9.47
CA TRP A 30 20.70 -5.99 9.95
C TRP A 30 20.00 -5.19 8.84
N GLN A 31 20.76 -4.43 8.04
CA GLN A 31 20.23 -3.68 6.89
C GLN A 31 19.66 -4.63 5.82
N LEU A 32 20.35 -5.74 5.56
CA LEU A 32 19.87 -6.75 4.61
C LEU A 32 18.55 -7.38 5.06
N GLN A 33 18.43 -7.69 6.33
CA GLN A 33 17.20 -8.22 6.92
C GLN A 33 16.06 -7.19 6.79
N ARG A 34 16.33 -5.91 7.07
CA ARG A 34 15.35 -4.83 6.94
C ARG A 34 14.84 -4.67 5.49
N ALA A 35 15.74 -4.81 4.51
CA ALA A 35 15.36 -4.82 3.09
C ALA A 35 14.50 -6.04 2.73
N ALA A 36 14.80 -7.22 3.29
CA ALA A 36 14.01 -8.43 3.08
C ALA A 36 12.61 -8.32 3.68
N ASP A 37 12.47 -7.80 4.91
CA ASP A 37 11.18 -7.55 5.58
C ASP A 37 10.30 -6.60 4.77
N LEU A 38 10.90 -5.53 4.22
CA LEU A 38 10.20 -4.59 3.35
C LEU A 38 9.69 -5.26 2.07
N LYS A 39 10.52 -6.10 1.44
CA LYS A 39 10.14 -6.85 0.24
C LYS A 39 9.01 -7.86 0.51
N GLU A 40 9.01 -8.49 1.68
CA GLU A 40 7.96 -9.44 2.07
C GLU A 40 6.63 -8.72 2.32
N SER A 41 6.63 -7.60 3.04
CA SER A 41 5.41 -6.78 3.23
C SER A 41 4.82 -6.29 1.91
N LEU A 42 5.66 -5.99 0.91
CA LEU A 42 5.19 -5.62 -0.43
C LEU A 42 4.54 -6.79 -1.18
N LYS A 43 5.01 -8.02 -1.00
CA LYS A 43 4.39 -9.21 -1.60
C LYS A 43 2.99 -9.46 -1.03
N VAL A 44 2.83 -9.35 0.28
CA VAL A 44 1.50 -9.49 0.92
C VAL A 44 0.53 -8.46 0.37
N ALA A 45 0.95 -7.20 0.22
CA ALA A 45 0.13 -6.13 -0.34
C ALA A 45 -0.23 -6.32 -1.83
N THR A 46 0.46 -7.20 -2.56
CA THR A 46 0.22 -7.46 -4.00
C THR A 46 -0.61 -8.72 -4.27
N THR A 47 -0.93 -9.51 -3.25
CA THR A 47 -1.74 -10.72 -3.42
C THR A 47 -3.21 -10.36 -3.30
N ILE A 48 -4.01 -10.64 -4.34
CA ILE A 48 -5.47 -10.52 -4.29
C ILE A 48 -6.01 -11.77 -3.60
N ASP A 49 -6.64 -11.58 -2.44
CA ASP A 49 -7.37 -12.66 -1.77
C ASP A 49 -8.78 -12.74 -2.38
N THR A 50 -9.10 -13.89 -2.97
CA THR A 50 -10.40 -14.15 -3.57
C THR A 50 -11.45 -14.67 -2.58
N THR A 51 -11.04 -14.92 -1.33
CA THR A 51 -11.98 -15.29 -0.26
C THR A 51 -12.87 -14.09 0.06
N VAL A 52 -14.17 -14.23 -0.11
CA VAL A 52 -15.13 -13.16 0.19
C VAL A 52 -15.37 -13.10 1.70
N VAL A 53 -15.08 -11.94 2.28
CA VAL A 53 -15.32 -11.68 3.71
C VAL A 53 -16.23 -10.45 3.88
N SER A 54 -16.91 -10.31 5.01
CA SER A 54 -17.70 -9.10 5.26
C SER A 54 -16.80 -7.88 5.43
N LEU A 55 -17.16 -6.74 4.84
CA LEU A 55 -16.44 -5.47 5.00
C LEU A 55 -16.21 -5.13 6.49
N GLU A 56 -17.24 -5.29 7.31
CA GLU A 56 -17.20 -4.99 8.73
C GLU A 56 -16.26 -5.89 9.55
N SER A 57 -15.87 -7.05 8.99
CA SER A 57 -14.93 -7.96 9.65
C SER A 57 -13.47 -7.56 9.46
N VAL A 58 -13.16 -6.69 8.49
CA VAL A 58 -11.79 -6.34 8.11
C VAL A 58 -11.46 -4.86 8.30
N THR A 59 -12.47 -3.99 8.39
CA THR A 59 -12.28 -2.55 8.60
C THR A 59 -13.49 -1.93 9.31
N SER A 60 -13.30 -0.73 9.88
CA SER A 60 -14.34 0.02 10.59
C SER A 60 -14.42 1.44 10.04
N PRO A 61 -15.61 2.11 10.15
CA PRO A 61 -15.73 3.53 9.78
C PRO A 61 -14.79 4.41 10.61
N ARG A 62 -14.30 5.51 10.04
CA ARG A 62 -13.40 6.49 10.65
C ARG A 62 -12.01 5.93 11.04
N GLU A 63 -11.69 4.69 10.69
CA GLU A 63 -10.41 4.08 10.95
C GLU A 63 -9.65 3.84 9.64
N PRO A 64 -8.31 3.99 9.62
CA PRO A 64 -7.52 3.64 8.45
C PRO A 64 -7.60 2.14 8.15
N ILE A 65 -7.66 1.77 6.88
CA ILE A 65 -7.69 0.36 6.48
C ILE A 65 -6.41 -0.34 6.96
N PRO A 66 -6.52 -1.45 7.70
CA PRO A 66 -5.37 -2.27 8.02
C PRO A 66 -4.68 -2.79 6.75
N ALA A 67 -3.35 -2.80 6.71
CA ALA A 67 -2.60 -3.27 5.54
C ALA A 67 -2.96 -4.71 5.12
N THR A 68 -3.40 -5.54 6.07
CA THR A 68 -3.86 -6.92 5.82
C THR A 68 -5.23 -7.00 5.16
N ALA A 69 -6.05 -5.94 5.25
CA ALA A 69 -7.37 -5.86 4.63
C ALA A 69 -7.32 -5.32 3.19
N LEU A 70 -6.22 -4.67 2.81
CA LEU A 70 -6.03 -4.20 1.44
C LEU A 70 -5.98 -5.37 0.45
N ASN A 71 -6.65 -5.18 -0.69
CA ASN A 71 -6.76 -6.18 -1.75
C ASN A 71 -7.49 -7.48 -1.36
N THR A 72 -8.26 -7.44 -0.28
CA THR A 72 -9.18 -8.51 0.08
C THR A 72 -10.50 -8.33 -0.67
N THR A 73 -11.10 -9.42 -1.11
CA THR A 73 -12.45 -9.38 -1.69
C THR A 73 -13.47 -9.29 -0.56
N VAL A 74 -14.20 -8.18 -0.53
CA VAL A 74 -15.21 -7.92 0.51
C VAL A 74 -16.63 -8.01 -0.04
N SER A 75 -17.58 -8.35 0.84
CA SER A 75 -19.02 -8.23 0.60
C SER A 75 -19.60 -7.17 1.51
N VAL A 76 -20.49 -6.36 0.97
CA VAL A 76 -21.21 -5.31 1.70
C VAL A 76 -22.58 -5.10 1.11
N SER A 77 -23.58 -4.85 1.94
CA SER A 77 -24.97 -4.59 1.53
C SER A 77 -25.40 -3.20 2.00
N GLY A 78 -26.14 -2.50 1.15
CA GLY A 78 -26.58 -1.16 1.49
C GLY A 78 -27.43 -0.48 0.42
N TYR A 79 -27.55 0.83 0.54
CA TYR A 79 -28.26 1.68 -0.41
C TYR A 79 -27.32 2.68 -1.04
N TYR A 80 -27.35 2.87 -2.35
CA TYR A 80 -26.66 3.98 -2.98
C TYR A 80 -27.40 5.30 -2.71
N ILE A 81 -26.74 6.23 -2.03
CA ILE A 81 -27.28 7.53 -1.66
C ILE A 81 -26.79 8.68 -2.52
N ALA A 82 -25.66 8.52 -3.18
CA ALA A 82 -25.09 9.49 -4.11
C ALA A 82 -24.28 8.80 -5.21
N ASN A 83 -24.10 9.50 -6.35
CA ASN A 83 -23.27 9.05 -7.44
C ASN A 83 -22.39 10.19 -7.93
N PHE A 84 -21.16 9.87 -8.25
CA PHE A 84 -20.13 10.82 -8.70
C PHE A 84 -19.47 10.30 -9.97
N ARG A 85 -19.01 11.24 -10.78
CA ARG A 85 -18.05 10.97 -11.85
C ARG A 85 -16.65 11.15 -11.28
N ALA A 86 -15.79 10.15 -11.45
CA ALA A 86 -14.36 10.22 -11.20
C ALA A 86 -13.62 10.25 -12.55
N PRO A 87 -13.19 11.43 -13.05
CA PRO A 87 -12.57 11.54 -14.35
C PRO A 87 -11.15 11.02 -14.37
N ASN A 88 -10.65 10.72 -15.59
CA ASN A 88 -9.25 10.43 -15.87
C ASN A 88 -8.68 9.23 -15.06
N GLN A 89 -9.52 8.30 -14.70
CA GLN A 89 -9.08 7.10 -14.00
C GLN A 89 -8.39 6.15 -14.99
N VAL A 90 -7.40 5.40 -14.50
CA VAL A 90 -6.66 4.41 -15.29
C VAL A 90 -6.92 3.03 -14.70
N ASP A 91 -7.34 2.09 -15.54
CA ASP A 91 -7.59 0.71 -15.14
C ASP A 91 -6.30 -0.14 -15.12
N GLY A 92 -6.43 -1.40 -14.71
CA GLY A 92 -5.31 -2.34 -14.66
C GLY A 92 -4.70 -2.72 -16.02
N ASN A 93 -5.36 -2.37 -17.10
CA ASN A 93 -4.86 -2.55 -18.47
C ASN A 93 -4.15 -1.30 -18.99
N GLY A 94 -4.21 -0.18 -18.24
CA GLY A 94 -3.67 1.11 -18.63
C GLY A 94 -4.65 1.93 -19.48
N GLU A 95 -5.92 1.53 -19.55
CA GLU A 95 -6.94 2.27 -20.27
C GLU A 95 -7.47 3.42 -19.41
N GLN A 96 -7.46 4.63 -19.95
CA GLN A 96 -7.96 5.82 -19.26
C GLN A 96 -9.45 6.02 -19.57
N SER A 97 -10.26 6.16 -18.52
CA SER A 97 -11.69 6.39 -18.64
C SER A 97 -12.25 7.12 -17.41
N ASP A 98 -13.47 7.59 -17.54
CA ASP A 98 -14.22 8.15 -16.41
C ASP A 98 -15.00 7.02 -15.73
N TRP A 99 -14.89 6.95 -14.40
CA TRP A 99 -15.57 5.92 -13.62
C TRP A 99 -16.82 6.46 -12.93
N GLU A 100 -17.82 5.60 -12.81
CA GLU A 100 -18.97 5.85 -11.92
C GLU A 100 -18.61 5.38 -10.52
N VAL A 101 -18.70 6.31 -9.58
CA VAL A 101 -18.47 6.07 -8.16
C VAL A 101 -19.75 6.39 -7.41
N ALA A 102 -20.19 5.47 -6.57
CA ALA A 102 -21.35 5.69 -5.74
C ALA A 102 -20.98 5.69 -4.26
N LEU A 103 -21.73 6.42 -3.45
CA LEU A 103 -21.65 6.34 -2.00
C LEU A 103 -22.70 5.32 -1.54
N LEU A 104 -22.23 4.19 -1.02
CA LEU A 104 -23.07 3.13 -0.48
C LEU A 104 -23.23 3.32 1.02
N GLN A 105 -24.43 3.61 1.46
CA GLN A 105 -24.76 3.63 2.88
C GLN A 105 -24.84 2.20 3.41
N VAL A 106 -24.04 1.90 4.43
CA VAL A 106 -23.95 0.60 5.12
C VAL A 106 -24.58 0.76 6.51
N GLY A 107 -25.64 0.03 6.76
CA GLY A 107 -26.39 0.21 8.00
C GLY A 107 -27.05 1.61 8.11
N THR A 108 -27.07 2.17 9.32
CA THR A 108 -27.77 3.44 9.60
C THR A 108 -26.86 4.67 9.61
N GLN A 109 -25.57 4.51 9.88
CA GLN A 109 -24.66 5.62 10.18
C GLN A 109 -23.36 5.62 9.41
N SER A 110 -23.09 4.63 8.55
CA SER A 110 -21.83 4.53 7.84
C SER A 110 -22.00 4.43 6.34
N ALA A 111 -20.96 4.78 5.58
CA ALA A 111 -20.95 4.68 4.14
C ALA A 111 -19.55 4.44 3.58
N ILE A 112 -19.49 3.80 2.41
CA ILE A 112 -18.25 3.53 1.67
C ILE A 112 -18.39 3.94 0.21
N LEU A 113 -17.31 4.41 -0.39
CA LEU A 113 -17.24 4.63 -1.83
C LEU A 113 -17.16 3.29 -2.57
N VAL A 114 -17.93 3.16 -3.64
CA VAL A 114 -17.96 1.98 -4.51
C VAL A 114 -17.76 2.41 -5.96
N VAL A 115 -16.71 1.92 -6.59
CA VAL A 115 -16.52 2.06 -8.04
C VAL A 115 -17.39 1.01 -8.73
N ARG A 116 -18.41 1.46 -9.45
CA ARG A 116 -19.44 0.60 -10.04
C ARG A 116 -19.12 0.14 -11.46
N GLY A 117 -18.36 0.94 -12.20
CA GLY A 117 -18.03 0.70 -13.61
C GLY A 117 -17.74 1.99 -14.35
N LEU A 118 -17.98 1.99 -15.66
CA LEU A 118 -17.72 3.14 -16.53
C LEU A 118 -18.83 4.19 -16.43
N TRP A 119 -18.46 5.47 -16.39
CA TRP A 119 -19.42 6.57 -16.37
C TRP A 119 -20.29 6.63 -17.65
N SER A 120 -19.72 6.22 -18.79
CA SER A 120 -20.44 6.18 -20.09
C SER A 120 -21.64 5.24 -20.04
N GLU A 121 -21.58 4.14 -19.31
CA GLU A 121 -22.70 3.20 -19.16
C GLU A 121 -23.82 3.78 -18.30
N ARG A 122 -23.47 4.62 -17.31
CA ARG A 122 -24.47 5.33 -16.50
C ARG A 122 -25.31 6.26 -17.34
N LEU A 123 -24.71 6.97 -18.30
CA LEU A 123 -25.42 7.90 -19.20
C LEU A 123 -26.39 7.16 -20.13
N LEU A 124 -26.11 5.90 -20.49
CA LEU A 124 -27.00 5.05 -21.28
C LEU A 124 -28.12 4.44 -20.44
N ASN A 125 -27.88 4.21 -19.15
CA ASN A 125 -28.80 3.61 -18.19
C ASN A 125 -28.90 4.49 -16.92
N PRO A 126 -29.58 5.63 -16.97
CA PRO A 126 -29.60 6.59 -15.87
C PRO A 126 -30.42 6.12 -14.64
N ASP A 127 -31.19 5.04 -14.76
CA ASP A 127 -32.04 4.52 -13.69
C ASP A 127 -31.20 4.02 -12.51
N ILE A 128 -30.93 4.94 -11.61
CA ILE A 128 -30.27 4.64 -10.35
C ILE A 128 -31.31 4.09 -9.41
N GLN A 129 -31.14 2.83 -9.02
CA GLN A 129 -32.00 2.20 -8.04
C GLN A 129 -31.60 2.62 -6.63
N GLN A 130 -31.71 3.91 -6.32
CA GLN A 130 -31.29 4.48 -5.04
C GLN A 130 -32.10 3.96 -3.84
N SER A 131 -33.27 3.42 -4.06
CA SER A 131 -34.17 2.95 -3.00
C SER A 131 -34.11 1.43 -2.77
N MET A 132 -33.21 0.72 -3.42
CA MET A 132 -33.09 -0.73 -3.32
C MET A 132 -31.82 -1.14 -2.58
N ILE A 133 -31.93 -2.16 -1.75
CA ILE A 133 -30.77 -2.81 -1.15
C ILE A 133 -29.97 -3.49 -2.28
N ILE A 134 -28.69 -3.19 -2.30
CA ILE A 134 -27.74 -3.74 -3.25
C ILE A 134 -26.67 -4.48 -2.46
N ASP A 135 -26.41 -5.71 -2.88
CA ASP A 135 -25.29 -6.51 -2.40
C ASP A 135 -24.12 -6.31 -3.36
N VAL A 136 -23.00 -5.88 -2.83
CA VAL A 136 -21.77 -5.61 -3.57
C VAL A 136 -20.70 -6.57 -3.12
N GLU A 137 -20.07 -7.24 -4.08
CA GLU A 137 -18.82 -7.99 -3.88
C GLU A 137 -17.72 -7.29 -4.69
N GLY A 138 -16.58 -7.02 -4.09
CA GLY A 138 -15.50 -6.32 -4.77
C GLY A 138 -14.22 -6.25 -3.97
N LEU A 139 -13.18 -5.72 -4.60
CA LEU A 139 -11.87 -5.57 -4.01
C LEU A 139 -11.81 -4.32 -3.13
N LEU A 140 -11.37 -4.45 -1.89
CA LEU A 140 -11.12 -3.30 -1.01
C LEU A 140 -9.78 -2.67 -1.35
N VAL A 141 -9.80 -1.41 -1.76
CA VAL A 141 -8.63 -0.66 -2.27
C VAL A 141 -8.41 0.58 -1.41
N ALA A 142 -7.13 0.93 -1.19
CA ALA A 142 -6.76 2.14 -0.47
C ALA A 142 -7.21 3.41 -1.20
N SER A 143 -7.46 4.48 -0.42
CA SER A 143 -7.72 5.82 -0.95
C SER A 143 -6.60 6.29 -1.88
N GLN A 144 -6.96 7.03 -2.94
CA GLN A 144 -6.00 7.66 -3.85
C GLN A 144 -5.39 8.91 -3.21
N ASN A 145 -4.10 9.13 -3.44
CA ASN A 145 -3.36 10.27 -2.88
C ASN A 145 -3.27 11.47 -3.85
N GLU A 146 -3.60 11.28 -5.13
CA GLU A 146 -3.42 12.29 -6.17
C GLU A 146 -4.76 12.65 -6.81
N ASP A 147 -5.01 13.95 -6.95
CA ASP A 147 -6.17 14.45 -7.67
C ASP A 147 -5.98 14.25 -9.17
N ARG A 148 -6.99 13.72 -9.85
CA ARG A 148 -7.02 13.49 -11.30
C ARG A 148 -7.92 14.50 -12.03
N ALA A 149 -8.66 15.32 -11.29
CA ALA A 149 -9.52 16.37 -11.78
C ALA A 149 -9.76 17.42 -10.67
N GLU A 150 -10.49 18.47 -10.97
CA GLU A 150 -11.01 19.39 -9.97
C GLU A 150 -12.34 18.88 -9.37
N ASN A 151 -12.53 19.07 -8.08
CA ASN A 151 -13.80 18.78 -7.42
C ASN A 151 -14.88 19.75 -7.89
N SER A 152 -16.04 19.23 -8.26
CA SER A 152 -17.20 20.02 -8.62
C SER A 152 -18.50 19.26 -8.30
N ALA A 153 -19.65 19.86 -8.52
CA ALA A 153 -20.91 19.19 -8.24
C ALA A 153 -21.05 17.88 -9.05
N GLY A 154 -21.13 16.76 -8.36
CA GLY A 154 -21.21 15.43 -8.95
C GLY A 154 -19.89 14.88 -9.53
N VAL A 155 -18.77 15.57 -9.34
CA VAL A 155 -17.43 15.14 -9.76
C VAL A 155 -16.50 15.11 -8.58
N ILE A 156 -15.80 14.00 -8.39
CA ILE A 156 -14.76 13.84 -7.37
C ILE A 156 -13.38 13.79 -8.01
N SER A 157 -12.41 14.50 -7.40
CA SER A 157 -11.05 14.61 -7.92
C SER A 157 -10.27 13.31 -7.86
N ARG A 158 -10.53 12.49 -6.82
CA ARG A 158 -9.88 11.21 -6.54
C ARG A 158 -10.82 10.28 -5.77
N LEU A 159 -10.48 9.01 -5.74
CA LEU A 159 -11.19 7.97 -4.98
C LEU A 159 -10.70 7.97 -3.53
N ASP A 160 -11.27 8.87 -2.74
CA ASP A 160 -10.91 9.10 -1.35
C ASP A 160 -12.14 9.58 -0.58
N SER A 161 -12.42 8.94 0.56
CA SER A 161 -13.53 9.32 1.42
C SER A 161 -13.45 10.78 1.88
N ALA A 162 -12.25 11.34 2.02
CA ALA A 162 -12.05 12.73 2.43
C ALA A 162 -12.70 13.75 1.48
N VAL A 163 -12.76 13.46 0.16
CA VAL A 163 -13.36 14.40 -0.81
C VAL A 163 -14.90 14.46 -0.74
N VAL A 164 -15.53 13.47 -0.12
CA VAL A 164 -17.00 13.40 0.04
C VAL A 164 -17.47 13.64 1.46
N THR A 165 -16.55 13.85 2.41
CA THR A 165 -16.89 14.09 3.84
C THR A 165 -17.84 15.27 4.04
N SER A 166 -17.73 16.33 3.24
CA SER A 166 -18.60 17.50 3.33
C SER A 166 -19.99 17.29 2.71
N LEU A 167 -20.23 16.16 2.05
CA LEU A 167 -21.48 15.87 1.34
C LEU A 167 -22.39 14.92 2.12
N THR A 168 -21.95 14.42 3.28
CA THR A 168 -22.70 13.48 4.10
C THR A 168 -22.33 13.62 5.57
N ASP A 169 -23.31 13.37 6.46
CA ASP A 169 -23.10 13.29 7.91
C ASP A 169 -22.78 11.85 8.37
N LEU A 170 -22.66 10.90 7.44
CA LEU A 170 -22.37 9.50 7.75
C LEU A 170 -20.88 9.31 8.05
N ASP A 171 -20.58 8.32 8.86
CA ASP A 171 -19.23 7.86 9.15
C ASP A 171 -18.66 7.11 7.94
N LEU A 172 -17.60 7.64 7.36
CA LEU A 172 -17.04 7.06 6.16
C LEU A 172 -15.98 5.99 6.50
N TYR A 173 -16.04 4.87 5.77
CA TYR A 173 -14.92 3.95 5.70
C TYR A 173 -13.79 4.58 4.89
N ASP A 174 -12.55 4.30 5.26
CA ASP A 174 -11.38 4.64 4.45
C ASP A 174 -11.32 3.76 3.20
N GLY A 175 -10.73 4.27 2.12
CA GLY A 175 -10.62 3.57 0.84
C GLY A 175 -11.95 3.46 0.09
N TYR A 176 -11.99 2.50 -0.82
CA TYR A 176 -13.16 2.24 -1.66
C TYR A 176 -13.23 0.76 -2.07
N VAL A 177 -14.42 0.32 -2.45
CA VAL A 177 -14.65 -1.00 -3.03
C VAL A 177 -14.68 -0.89 -4.55
N LEU A 178 -13.83 -1.63 -5.24
CA LEU A 178 -13.89 -1.81 -6.68
C LEU A 178 -14.82 -2.99 -6.96
N ALA A 179 -16.06 -2.70 -7.35
CA ALA A 179 -17.11 -3.71 -7.48
C ALA A 179 -16.81 -4.69 -8.62
N ASN A 180 -16.73 -5.97 -8.28
CA ASN A 180 -16.69 -7.09 -9.23
C ASN A 180 -18.09 -7.57 -9.58
N LYS A 181 -18.99 -7.51 -8.59
CA LYS A 181 -20.38 -7.96 -8.74
C LYS A 181 -21.28 -7.08 -7.90
N GLU A 182 -22.42 -6.73 -8.48
CA GLU A 182 -23.53 -6.11 -7.78
C GLU A 182 -24.78 -6.96 -8.01
N SER A 183 -25.59 -7.14 -7.00
CA SER A 183 -26.86 -7.84 -7.12
C SER A 183 -27.95 -7.14 -6.31
N ILE A 184 -29.16 -7.27 -6.81
CA ILE A 184 -30.40 -6.85 -6.14
C ILE A 184 -31.27 -8.08 -5.94
N ARG A 185 -32.35 -7.94 -5.19
CA ARG A 185 -33.27 -9.05 -4.92
C ARG A 185 -33.75 -9.80 -6.19
N THR A 186 -33.81 -9.12 -7.32
CA THR A 186 -34.30 -9.69 -8.60
C THR A 186 -33.22 -10.34 -9.45
N GLY A 187 -31.94 -10.18 -9.09
CA GLY A 187 -30.80 -10.77 -9.79
C GLY A 187 -29.58 -9.89 -9.88
N PRO A 188 -28.54 -10.32 -10.59
CA PRO A 188 -27.32 -9.54 -10.77
C PRO A 188 -27.56 -8.31 -11.63
N LEU A 189 -26.76 -7.26 -11.38
CA LEU A 189 -26.68 -6.05 -12.18
C LEU A 189 -25.50 -6.21 -13.16
N GLU A 190 -25.86 -6.40 -14.43
CA GLU A 190 -24.85 -6.54 -15.49
C GLU A 190 -24.26 -5.17 -15.86
N ARG A 191 -22.95 -5.04 -15.70
CA ARG A 191 -22.17 -3.82 -16.03
C ARG A 191 -20.75 -4.21 -16.39
N THR A 192 -20.11 -3.37 -17.23
CA THR A 192 -18.67 -3.48 -17.45
C THR A 192 -17.93 -3.09 -16.17
N ARG A 193 -17.22 -4.04 -15.60
CA ARG A 193 -16.45 -3.80 -14.38
C ARG A 193 -15.07 -3.25 -14.74
N VAL A 194 -14.59 -2.37 -13.88
CA VAL A 194 -13.24 -1.83 -14.00
C VAL A 194 -12.24 -2.87 -13.52
N THR A 195 -11.21 -3.12 -14.31
CA THR A 195 -10.13 -4.01 -13.91
C THR A 195 -9.26 -3.31 -12.86
N PRO A 196 -8.96 -3.94 -11.71
CA PRO A 196 -8.09 -3.33 -10.73
C PRO A 196 -6.71 -3.02 -11.31
N GLU A 197 -6.14 -1.89 -10.93
CA GLU A 197 -4.77 -1.54 -11.30
C GLU A 197 -3.84 -2.68 -10.86
N LYS A 198 -3.00 -3.15 -11.78
CA LYS A 198 -1.99 -4.16 -11.42
C LYS A 198 -1.13 -3.57 -10.32
N LEU A 199 -1.22 -4.18 -9.15
CA LEU A 199 -0.41 -3.80 -8.00
C LEU A 199 1.06 -4.08 -8.32
N THR A 200 1.64 -3.25 -9.16
CA THR A 200 3.09 -3.21 -9.33
C THR A 200 3.63 -2.54 -8.07
N SER A 201 4.12 -3.35 -7.15
CA SER A 201 4.88 -2.82 -6.03
C SER A 201 6.08 -2.07 -6.60
N LYS A 202 5.94 -0.75 -6.76
CA LYS A 202 7.12 0.10 -6.94
C LYS A 202 7.95 -0.15 -5.70
N ILE A 203 9.09 -0.83 -5.87
CA ILE A 203 10.01 -1.07 -4.77
C ILE A 203 10.34 0.30 -4.18
N PRO A 204 9.94 0.60 -2.92
CA PRO A 204 10.15 1.93 -2.37
C PRO A 204 11.62 2.30 -2.41
N GLY A 205 11.94 3.57 -2.58
CA GLY A 205 13.32 4.06 -2.56
C GLY A 205 14.10 3.63 -1.32
N PHE A 206 13.41 3.42 -0.21
CA PHE A 206 13.97 2.87 1.04
C PHE A 206 14.59 1.47 0.89
N TYR A 207 14.08 0.61 0.03
CA TYR A 207 14.69 -0.70 -0.25
C TYR A 207 16.11 -0.55 -0.79
N TRP A 208 16.29 0.29 -1.80
CA TRP A 208 17.59 0.59 -2.39
C TRP A 208 18.53 1.29 -1.42
N GLN A 209 17.98 2.13 -0.55
CA GLN A 209 18.73 2.77 0.53
C GLN A 209 19.30 1.73 1.50
N HIS A 210 18.50 0.77 1.97
CA HIS A 210 18.99 -0.30 2.83
C HIS A 210 20.09 -1.13 2.16
N LEU A 211 19.92 -1.49 0.89
CA LEU A 211 20.96 -2.20 0.15
C LEU A 211 22.26 -1.39 -0.01
N SER A 212 22.16 -0.10 -0.25
CA SER A 212 23.32 0.79 -0.30
C SER A 212 24.07 0.80 1.03
N TYR A 213 23.36 0.85 2.15
CA TYR A 213 23.98 0.78 3.48
C TYR A 213 24.65 -0.58 3.75
N VAL A 214 24.12 -1.71 3.26
CA VAL A 214 24.82 -3.01 3.34
C VAL A 214 26.22 -2.91 2.73
N VAL A 215 26.31 -2.37 1.51
CA VAL A 215 27.57 -2.20 0.81
C VAL A 215 28.52 -1.29 1.60
N ILE A 216 28.03 -0.15 2.10
CA ILE A 216 28.81 0.80 2.89
C ILE A 216 29.39 0.13 4.16
N TRP A 217 28.55 -0.57 4.93
CA TRP A 217 28.99 -1.23 6.16
C TRP A 217 30.05 -2.30 5.91
N TRP A 218 29.88 -3.12 4.88
CA TRP A 218 30.85 -4.16 4.55
C TRP A 218 32.17 -3.59 3.98
N LEU A 219 32.11 -2.49 3.21
CA LEU A 219 33.29 -1.77 2.82
C LEU A 219 34.03 -1.19 4.04
N MET A 220 33.33 -0.63 5.00
CA MET A 220 33.92 -0.12 6.24
C MET A 220 34.57 -1.25 7.05
N ALA A 221 33.96 -2.43 7.12
CA ALA A 221 34.59 -3.59 7.74
C ALA A 221 35.91 -3.96 7.04
N GLY A 222 35.91 -3.97 5.70
CA GLY A 222 37.09 -4.23 4.90
C GLY A 222 38.22 -3.21 5.13
N VAL A 223 37.86 -1.93 5.18
CA VAL A 223 38.83 -0.84 5.49
C VAL A 223 39.44 -1.01 6.87
N VAL A 224 38.61 -1.28 7.90
CA VAL A 224 39.10 -1.50 9.27
C VAL A 224 40.05 -2.69 9.35
N LEU A 225 39.76 -3.78 8.67
CA LEU A 225 40.66 -4.94 8.59
C LEU A 225 41.96 -4.65 7.83
N TYR A 226 41.92 -3.75 6.85
CA TYR A 226 43.10 -3.39 6.04
C TYR A 226 44.02 -2.40 6.76
N LEU A 227 43.53 -1.49 7.61
CA LEU A 227 44.29 -0.44 8.28
C LEU A 227 45.57 -0.92 9.01
N PRO A 228 45.58 -2.06 9.75
CA PRO A 228 46.80 -2.53 10.41
C PRO A 228 47.94 -2.92 9.42
N PHE A 229 47.56 -3.35 8.21
CA PHE A 229 48.54 -3.74 7.17
C PHE A 229 49.10 -2.52 6.45
N TYR A 230 48.32 -1.47 6.24
CA TYR A 230 48.72 -0.24 5.62
C TYR A 230 49.85 0.47 6.43
N ARG A 231 49.67 0.57 7.75
CA ARG A 231 50.67 1.21 8.64
C ARG A 231 52.05 0.51 8.64
N ARG A 232 52.12 -0.78 8.33
CA ARG A 232 53.35 -1.53 8.26
C ARG A 232 54.24 -1.22 7.04
N ARG A 233 53.68 -0.61 6.01
CA ARG A 233 54.42 -0.26 4.78
C ARG A 233 55.03 1.12 4.78
N VAL A 234 54.70 1.96 5.78
CA VAL A 234 55.15 3.37 5.85
C VAL A 234 56.29 3.58 6.84
N THR A 235 56.79 2.57 7.53
CA THR A 235 57.99 2.64 8.35
C THR A 235 59.20 2.16 7.54
N PRO A 236 60.13 3.08 7.18
CA PRO A 236 61.37 2.71 6.53
C PRO A 236 62.27 1.86 7.42
#